data_9ba89f8c0e1b2a3f5701445fe81a89bd
#
_entry.id   9ba89f8c0e1b2a3f5701445fe81a89bd
#
_cell.length_a   1.000
_cell.length_b   1.000
_cell.length_c   1.000
_cell.angle_alpha   90.00
_cell.angle_beta   90.00
_cell.angle_gamma   90.00
#
_symmetry.space_group_name_H-M   'P 1'
#
loop_
_entity.id
_entity.type
_entity.pdbx_description
1 polymer ?
#
loop_
_entity_poly.entity_id
_entity_poly.type
_entity_poly.pdbx_seq_one_letter_code
_entity_poly.pdbx_strand_id
1 'polypeptide(L)'
;MRHKILIIDDERSIRLLLENFLSKNYDVVSKSDGRDALEWLEGNLPDLIICDVQMPNMNGYKFIENVRQRGFTKHTPIVMLSGVENSKERVMCYRLGAQDFLAKPFNPEELSEIILKNLFPVHYALKW
;
A
#
# COMPACT_ATOMS: atom_id res chain seq x y z
N MET A 1 -6.79 -18.28 7.91
CA MET A 1 -7.39 -17.05 7.36
C MET A 1 -6.32 -16.21 6.66
N ARG A 2 -6.64 -15.74 5.48
CA ARG A 2 -5.66 -14.97 4.69
C ARG A 2 -5.67 -13.49 5.10
N HIS A 3 -4.53 -12.84 5.06
CA HIS A 3 -4.46 -11.40 5.25
C HIS A 3 -5.04 -10.68 4.05
N LYS A 4 -5.63 -9.52 4.29
CA LYS A 4 -6.29 -8.71 3.28
C LYS A 4 -5.40 -7.53 2.91
N ILE A 5 -5.18 -7.34 1.61
CA ILE A 5 -4.37 -6.24 1.07
C ILE A 5 -5.27 -5.36 0.21
N LEU A 6 -5.26 -4.07 0.48
CA LEU A 6 -5.92 -3.07 -0.33
C LEU A 6 -4.90 -2.43 -1.27
N ILE A 7 -5.18 -2.47 -2.56
CA ILE A 7 -4.34 -1.87 -3.59
C ILE A 7 -5.05 -0.65 -4.17
N ILE A 8 -4.33 0.47 -4.27
CA ILE A 8 -4.86 1.70 -4.88
C ILE A 8 -3.89 2.18 -5.94
N ASP A 9 -4.29 2.12 -7.20
CA ASP A 9 -3.49 2.57 -8.33
C ASP A 9 -4.44 2.90 -9.49
N ASP A 10 -4.23 4.04 -10.14
CA ASP A 10 -5.07 4.45 -11.26
C ASP A 10 -4.77 3.69 -12.55
N GLU A 11 -3.61 3.04 -12.64
CA GLU A 11 -3.24 2.25 -13.81
C GLU A 11 -3.80 0.82 -13.71
N ARG A 12 -4.72 0.50 -14.61
CA ARG A 12 -5.35 -0.83 -14.62
C ARG A 12 -4.33 -1.96 -14.76
N SER A 13 -3.30 -1.75 -15.59
CA SER A 13 -2.26 -2.77 -15.80
C SER A 13 -1.52 -3.12 -14.51
N ILE A 14 -1.22 -2.11 -13.70
CA ILE A 14 -0.56 -2.31 -12.41
C ILE A 14 -1.51 -3.03 -11.43
N ARG A 15 -2.78 -2.62 -11.37
CA ARG A 15 -3.76 -3.30 -10.51
C ARG A 15 -3.88 -4.77 -10.86
N LEU A 16 -3.99 -5.10 -12.14
CA LEU A 16 -4.10 -6.48 -12.58
C LEU A 16 -2.85 -7.30 -12.28
N LEU A 17 -1.68 -6.71 -12.49
CA LEU A 17 -0.41 -7.35 -12.17
C LEU A 17 -0.33 -7.68 -10.68
N LEU A 18 -0.62 -6.71 -9.82
CA LEU A 18 -0.59 -6.88 -8.37
C LEU A 18 -1.65 -7.88 -7.89
N GLU A 19 -2.87 -7.79 -8.42
CA GLU A 19 -3.93 -8.74 -8.08
C GLU A 19 -3.52 -10.17 -8.41
N ASN A 20 -3.00 -10.41 -9.61
CA ASN A 20 -2.57 -11.75 -10.05
C ASN A 20 -1.43 -12.27 -9.19
N PHE A 21 -0.47 -11.41 -8.89
CA PHE A 21 0.70 -11.80 -8.11
C PHE A 21 0.36 -12.08 -6.64
N LEU A 22 -0.43 -11.19 -6.03
CA LEU A 22 -0.69 -11.25 -4.59
C LEU A 22 -1.84 -12.17 -4.20
N SER A 23 -2.82 -12.41 -5.09
CA SER A 23 -3.98 -13.23 -4.75
C SER A 23 -3.65 -14.71 -4.55
N LYS A 24 -2.45 -15.14 -4.90
CA LYS A 24 -1.98 -16.49 -4.58
C LYS A 24 -1.89 -16.72 -3.08
N ASN A 25 -1.57 -15.70 -2.31
CA ASN A 25 -1.34 -15.81 -0.86
C ASN A 25 -2.20 -14.88 0.00
N TYR A 26 -2.85 -13.90 -0.60
CA TYR A 26 -3.60 -12.86 0.12
C TYR A 26 -4.98 -12.65 -0.49
N ASP A 27 -5.90 -12.15 0.32
CA ASP A 27 -7.15 -11.62 -0.19
C ASP A 27 -6.90 -10.20 -0.66
N VAL A 28 -7.16 -9.92 -1.92
CA VAL A 28 -6.81 -8.66 -2.54
C VAL A 28 -8.06 -7.89 -2.96
N VAL A 29 -8.11 -6.63 -2.59
CA VAL A 29 -9.13 -5.68 -3.06
C VAL A 29 -8.39 -4.54 -3.72
N SER A 30 -8.82 -4.14 -4.92
CA SER A 30 -8.19 -3.02 -5.62
C SER A 30 -9.19 -1.91 -5.88
N LYS A 31 -8.69 -0.68 -5.82
CA LYS A 31 -9.44 0.53 -6.14
C LYS A 31 -8.63 1.39 -7.08
N SER A 32 -9.31 2.15 -7.93
CA SER A 32 -8.64 2.97 -8.94
C SER A 32 -8.25 4.37 -8.45
N ASP A 33 -8.79 4.82 -7.33
CA ASP A 33 -8.41 6.10 -6.74
C ASP A 33 -8.60 6.12 -5.23
N GLY A 34 -8.10 7.20 -4.60
CA GLY A 34 -8.12 7.32 -3.15
C GLY A 34 -9.51 7.50 -2.55
N ARG A 35 -10.44 8.13 -3.29
CA ARG A 35 -11.80 8.32 -2.79
C ARG A 35 -12.54 7.00 -2.68
N ASP A 36 -12.45 6.18 -3.72
CA ASP A 36 -13.07 4.85 -3.71
C ASP A 36 -12.47 3.99 -2.59
N ALA A 37 -11.16 4.12 -2.37
CA ALA A 37 -10.49 3.40 -1.31
C ALA A 37 -10.96 3.85 0.08
N LEU A 38 -11.11 5.15 0.31
CA LEU A 38 -11.61 5.67 1.59
C LEU A 38 -13.05 5.25 1.85
N GLU A 39 -13.86 5.22 0.81
CA GLU A 39 -15.23 4.75 0.91
C GLU A 39 -15.27 3.26 1.32
N TRP A 40 -14.44 2.45 0.70
CA TRP A 40 -14.32 1.04 1.06
C TRP A 40 -13.86 0.86 2.52
N LEU A 41 -12.95 1.70 2.98
CA LEU A 41 -12.42 1.66 4.34
C LEU A 41 -13.46 2.02 5.41
N GLU A 42 -14.59 2.59 5.04
CA GLU A 42 -15.66 2.87 6.00
C GLU A 42 -16.25 1.60 6.62
N GLY A 43 -16.27 0.50 5.87
CA GLY A 43 -16.83 -0.76 6.32
C GLY A 43 -15.86 -1.94 6.30
N ASN A 44 -14.59 -1.71 5.98
CA ASN A 44 -13.62 -2.79 5.80
C ASN A 44 -12.26 -2.40 6.37
N LEU A 45 -11.53 -3.39 6.87
CA LEU A 45 -10.21 -3.16 7.45
C LEU A 45 -9.17 -4.06 6.77
N PRO A 46 -8.25 -3.50 6.00
CA PRO A 46 -7.16 -4.28 5.44
C PRO A 46 -6.04 -4.46 6.46
N ASP A 47 -5.21 -5.47 6.23
CA ASP A 47 -4.00 -5.70 7.03
C ASP A 47 -2.82 -4.88 6.52
N LEU A 48 -2.87 -4.50 5.23
CA LEU A 48 -1.81 -3.73 4.59
C LEU A 48 -2.41 -2.99 3.39
N ILE A 49 -1.88 -1.81 3.12
CA ILE A 49 -2.30 -0.97 1.98
C ILE A 49 -1.10 -0.75 1.06
N ILE A 50 -1.31 -0.93 -0.24
CA ILE A 50 -0.34 -0.57 -1.28
C ILE A 50 -0.97 0.57 -2.08
N CYS A 51 -0.32 1.72 -2.12
CA CYS A 51 -0.89 2.93 -2.71
C CYS A 51 0.09 3.64 -3.64
N ASP A 52 -0.39 3.99 -4.83
CA ASP A 52 0.35 4.84 -5.75
C ASP A 52 0.38 6.28 -5.19
N VAL A 53 1.50 6.97 -5.40
CA VAL A 53 1.62 8.37 -4.97
C VAL A 53 0.83 9.30 -5.89
N GLN A 54 0.94 9.09 -7.21
CA GLN A 54 0.33 9.99 -8.20
C GLN A 54 -0.94 9.40 -8.77
N MET A 55 -2.06 9.93 -8.31
CA MET A 55 -3.39 9.51 -8.74
C MET A 55 -4.28 10.73 -8.99
N PRO A 56 -5.29 10.61 -9.88
CA PRO A 56 -6.27 11.68 -10.07
C PRO A 56 -7.19 11.81 -8.86
N ASN A 57 -7.82 12.98 -8.70
CA ASN A 57 -8.79 13.32 -7.67
C ASN A 57 -8.18 13.44 -6.26
N MET A 58 -7.47 12.42 -5.81
CA MET A 58 -6.80 12.44 -4.50
C MET A 58 -5.45 11.73 -4.65
N ASN A 59 -4.34 12.47 -4.50
CA ASN A 59 -3.02 11.86 -4.58
C ASN A 59 -2.73 11.02 -3.33
N GLY A 60 -1.65 10.23 -3.39
CA GLY A 60 -1.28 9.32 -2.32
C GLY A 60 -0.95 10.01 -1.00
N TYR A 61 -0.41 11.23 -1.04
CA TYR A 61 -0.11 11.98 0.18
C TYR A 61 -1.40 12.29 0.95
N LYS A 62 -2.40 12.79 0.26
CA LYS A 62 -3.69 13.11 0.87
C LYS A 62 -4.38 11.86 1.39
N PHE A 63 -4.24 10.78 0.65
CA PHE A 63 -4.78 9.50 1.08
C PHE A 63 -4.15 9.04 2.39
N ILE A 64 -2.82 9.10 2.52
CA ILE A 64 -2.14 8.73 3.78
C ILE A 64 -2.65 9.58 4.94
N GLU A 65 -2.75 10.89 4.75
CA GLU A 65 -3.24 11.78 5.79
C GLU A 65 -4.62 11.35 6.28
N ASN A 66 -5.53 11.04 5.36
CA ASN A 66 -6.87 10.59 5.72
C ASN A 66 -6.85 9.27 6.48
N VAL A 67 -6.06 8.30 6.02
CA VAL A 67 -5.96 6.98 6.65
C VAL A 67 -5.42 7.11 8.08
N ARG A 68 -4.42 7.96 8.29
CA ARG A 68 -3.79 8.12 9.61
C ARG A 68 -4.67 8.85 10.62
N GLN A 69 -5.68 9.56 10.17
CA GLN A 69 -6.64 10.22 11.06
C GLN A 69 -7.80 9.32 11.48
N ARG A 70 -7.94 8.16 10.86
CA ARG A 70 -9.02 7.21 11.18
C ARG A 70 -8.56 6.28 12.28
N GLY A 71 -9.44 6.01 13.28
CA GLY A 71 -9.07 5.19 14.45
C GLY A 71 -8.63 3.78 14.10
N PHE A 72 -9.33 3.12 13.16
CA PHE A 72 -9.05 1.71 12.83
C PHE A 72 -7.86 1.54 11.89
N THR A 73 -7.49 2.56 11.12
CA THR A 73 -6.39 2.48 10.16
C THR A 73 -5.16 3.28 10.56
N LYS A 74 -5.16 3.83 11.77
CA LYS A 74 -4.07 4.68 12.25
C LYS A 74 -2.70 4.01 12.16
N HIS A 75 -2.64 2.70 12.36
CA HIS A 75 -1.39 1.94 12.36
C HIS A 75 -1.31 0.90 11.24
N THR A 76 -2.27 0.87 10.32
CA THR A 76 -2.23 -0.06 9.20
C THR A 76 -1.00 0.23 8.33
N PRO A 77 -0.15 -0.77 8.03
CA PRO A 77 1.01 -0.53 7.18
C PRO A 77 0.62 -0.03 5.79
N ILE A 78 1.30 1.00 5.33
CA ILE A 78 1.12 1.54 3.98
C ILE A 78 2.46 1.47 3.25
N VAL A 79 2.45 0.83 2.09
CA VAL A 79 3.59 0.76 1.17
C VAL A 79 3.24 1.64 -0.03
N MET A 80 4.07 2.63 -0.30
CA MET A 80 3.86 3.53 -1.44
C MET A 80 4.58 3.04 -2.67
N LEU A 81 3.91 3.14 -3.82
CA LEU A 81 4.52 2.88 -5.13
C LEU A 81 4.58 4.18 -5.92
N SER A 82 5.71 4.44 -6.59
CA SER A 82 5.83 5.65 -7.38
C SER A 82 6.70 5.43 -8.62
N GLY A 83 6.26 6.02 -9.74
CA GLY A 83 7.05 6.08 -10.97
C GLY A 83 8.11 7.16 -10.95
N VAL A 84 8.07 8.04 -9.96
CA VAL A 84 9.04 9.12 -9.79
C VAL A 84 9.98 8.75 -8.65
N GLU A 85 11.24 8.52 -8.97
CA GLU A 85 12.24 8.16 -7.98
C GLU A 85 13.04 9.39 -7.57
N ASN A 86 12.61 10.05 -6.49
CA ASN A 86 13.38 11.12 -5.88
C ASN A 86 13.24 11.07 -4.35
N SER A 87 14.28 11.56 -3.68
CA SER A 87 14.35 11.50 -2.23
C SER A 87 13.32 12.36 -1.54
N LYS A 88 12.92 13.48 -2.14
CA LYS A 88 11.91 14.37 -1.54
C LYS A 88 10.55 13.68 -1.43
N GLU A 89 10.15 12.98 -2.48
CA GLU A 89 8.88 12.25 -2.50
C GLU A 89 8.89 11.13 -1.47
N ARG A 90 9.99 10.40 -1.40
CA ARG A 90 10.15 9.31 -0.43
C ARG A 90 10.09 9.82 1.00
N VAL A 91 10.81 10.89 1.30
CA VAL A 91 10.81 11.51 2.63
C VAL A 91 9.42 11.99 3.00
N MET A 92 8.69 12.62 2.06
CA MET A 92 7.33 13.07 2.31
C MET A 92 6.41 11.90 2.68
N CYS A 93 6.51 10.79 1.96
CA CYS A 93 5.73 9.59 2.26
C CYS A 93 5.99 9.08 3.69
N TYR A 94 7.26 8.99 4.07
CA TYR A 94 7.61 8.54 5.42
C TYR A 94 7.11 9.49 6.51
N ARG A 95 7.25 10.79 6.29
CA ARG A 95 6.76 11.81 7.24
C ARG A 95 5.25 11.75 7.43
N LEU A 96 4.52 11.41 6.39
CA LEU A 96 3.07 11.27 6.46
C LEU A 96 2.62 9.94 7.07
N GLY A 97 3.54 9.01 7.27
CA GLY A 97 3.26 7.77 7.96
C GLY A 97 3.26 6.51 7.11
N ALA A 98 3.88 6.54 5.92
CA ALA A 98 4.10 5.33 5.15
C ALA A 98 5.23 4.51 5.79
N GLN A 99 5.09 3.20 5.81
CA GLN A 99 6.11 2.30 6.34
C GLN A 99 7.20 2.00 5.32
N ASP A 100 6.85 1.92 4.04
CA ASP A 100 7.80 1.61 2.98
C ASP A 100 7.45 2.34 1.69
N PHE A 101 8.44 2.43 0.82
CA PHE A 101 8.33 3.08 -0.48
C PHE A 101 9.07 2.22 -1.51
N LEU A 102 8.43 1.98 -2.67
CA LEU A 102 9.00 1.17 -3.72
C LEU A 102 8.83 1.87 -5.06
N ALA A 103 9.92 2.02 -5.82
CA ALA A 103 9.89 2.67 -7.13
C ALA A 103 9.31 1.73 -8.19
N LYS A 104 8.57 2.29 -9.16
CA LYS A 104 8.12 1.57 -10.36
C LYS A 104 9.16 1.74 -11.47
N PRO A 105 9.41 0.73 -12.28
CA PRO A 105 8.92 -0.64 -12.17
C PRO A 105 9.53 -1.35 -10.98
N PHE A 106 8.73 -2.09 -10.25
CA PHE A 106 9.19 -2.76 -9.05
C PHE A 106 9.51 -4.24 -9.30
N ASN A 107 10.36 -4.78 -8.45
CA ASN A 107 10.66 -6.21 -8.42
C ASN A 107 9.62 -6.91 -7.55
N PRO A 108 8.87 -7.91 -8.08
CA PRO A 108 7.86 -8.60 -7.30
C PRO A 108 8.39 -9.30 -6.05
N GLU A 109 9.62 -9.82 -6.08
CA GLU A 109 10.23 -10.46 -4.93
C GLU A 109 10.53 -9.44 -3.82
N GLU A 110 10.99 -8.25 -4.19
CA GLU A 110 11.22 -7.16 -3.25
C GLU A 110 9.90 -6.73 -2.60
N LEU A 111 8.84 -6.59 -3.40
CA LEU A 111 7.52 -6.28 -2.85
C LEU A 111 7.05 -7.35 -1.88
N SER A 112 7.23 -8.63 -2.21
CA SER A 112 6.89 -9.73 -1.32
C SER A 112 7.59 -9.63 0.03
N GLU A 113 8.89 -9.31 0.01
CA GLU A 113 9.66 -9.16 1.26
C GLU A 113 9.18 -7.98 2.09
N ILE A 114 8.86 -6.87 1.44
CA ILE A 114 8.30 -5.69 2.12
C ILE A 114 6.97 -6.04 2.78
N ILE A 115 6.10 -6.77 2.09
CA ILE A 115 4.81 -7.20 2.63
C ILE A 115 5.01 -8.09 3.86
N LEU A 116 5.87 -9.10 3.76
CA LEU A 116 6.14 -10.02 4.87
C LEU A 116 6.71 -9.28 6.08
N LYS A 117 7.64 -8.36 5.86
CA LYS A 117 8.24 -7.55 6.93
C LYS A 117 7.18 -6.74 7.67
N ASN A 118 6.20 -6.20 6.96
CA ASN A 118 5.16 -5.36 7.54
C ASN A 118 4.02 -6.17 8.18
N LEU A 119 3.68 -7.33 7.63
CA LEU A 119 2.64 -8.19 8.21
C LEU A 119 3.14 -8.99 9.42
N PHE A 120 4.41 -9.39 9.39
CA PHE A 120 5.00 -10.27 10.41
C PHE A 120 6.35 -9.72 10.88
N PRO A 121 6.39 -8.53 11.49
CA PRO A 121 7.67 -7.87 11.78
C PRO A 121 8.59 -8.66 12.71
N VAL A 122 8.05 -9.29 13.75
CA VAL A 122 8.86 -10.07 14.69
C VAL A 122 9.39 -11.35 14.02
N HIS A 123 8.52 -12.06 13.35
CA HIS A 123 8.90 -13.30 12.65
C HIS A 123 9.96 -13.03 11.58
N TYR A 124 9.76 -11.96 10.80
CA TYR A 124 10.69 -11.55 9.76
C TYR A 124 12.07 -11.21 10.35
N ALA A 125 12.10 -10.46 11.43
CA ALA A 125 13.35 -10.09 12.10
C ALA A 125 14.11 -11.31 12.62
N LEU A 126 13.41 -12.31 13.16
CA LEU A 126 14.03 -13.53 13.68
C LEU A 126 14.57 -14.45 12.59
N LYS A 127 14.07 -14.34 11.36
CA LYS A 127 14.50 -15.14 10.23
C LYS A 127 15.90 -14.76 9.75
N TRP A 128 16.29 -13.55 9.96
CA TRP A 128 17.57 -12.98 9.52
C TRP A 128 18.49 -12.68 10.69
#